data_4e7d15562e4cd2ffe9c7188a6e33484f
#
_entry.id   4e7d15562e4cd2ffe9c7188a6e33484f
#
_cell.length_a   1.000
_cell.length_b   1.000
_cell.length_c   1.000
_cell.angle_alpha   90.00
_cell.angle_beta   90.00
_cell.angle_gamma   90.00
#
_symmetry.space_group_name_H-M   'P 1'
#
loop_
_entity.id
_entity.type
_entity.pdbx_description
1 polymer ?
#
loop_
_entity_poly.entity_id
_entity_poly.type
_entity_poly.pdbx_seq_one_letter_code
_entity_poly.pdbx_strand_id
1 'polypeptide(L)'
;MNRWNSSITAWLFLLPLISLIPAAYAAEDTSYSIEQTQAVLPLDIAITVAEQSNPGLAQRQARAEAMSALPSQLGSLPDPMISMGLVNLPTDSLSTSQEAMTQWQLGISQEIPFPGKLALKQQAATERASASAFMTTEYKQQLIKSITSYWWQLFYLEKTLTVISSNKTLLKQFIDIAETKYRVGHGLQQDVLLAQLELSKLLNREIELNSQREQLVITLNTLLSRPTHTPIQLPDFQDIDTTLPDIKSAAEILHLAKQNRPFLQQQKHLIAAAAEDKALAEKNVLPDFKVSAAYGLRQGNNLDGSDRSDMLSLQVGINVPLFAYKKQKMAISQKNSELKQQQFAYQDSWNQVQAEIANYMTQYEQARQQYSLLNTGILPQARQTIASMLSGYQVNKVDFLNLVRAQITLYDYETQLWLSVKTAKTALANLKASVGKDTFYE
;
A
#
# COMPACT_ATOMS: atom_id res chain seq x y z
N MET A 1 -57.76 60.71 37.84
CA MET A 1 -58.60 59.67 37.23
C MET A 1 -58.19 59.51 35.78
N ASN A 2 -58.15 58.34 35.39
CA ASN A 2 -57.92 57.75 34.04
C ASN A 2 -56.49 57.36 33.70
N ARG A 3 -56.35 56.03 33.70
CA ARG A 3 -55.32 55.15 33.19
C ARG A 3 -55.21 55.26 31.66
N TRP A 4 -54.00 55.18 31.15
CA TRP A 4 -53.77 54.56 29.85
C TRP A 4 -52.62 53.61 29.94
N ASN A 5 -52.98 52.30 29.80
CA ASN A 5 -52.08 51.17 29.54
C ASN A 5 -51.62 51.23 28.08
N SER A 6 -50.35 51.21 27.81
CA SER A 6 -49.83 50.83 26.50
C SER A 6 -48.94 49.60 26.66
N SER A 7 -49.49 48.46 26.25
CA SER A 7 -48.85 47.18 26.17
C SER A 7 -47.76 47.16 25.08
N ILE A 8 -46.54 46.99 25.50
CA ILE A 8 -45.40 46.73 24.60
C ILE A 8 -45.45 45.24 24.24
N THR A 9 -45.90 44.92 23.03
CA THR A 9 -45.86 43.60 22.44
C THR A 9 -44.42 43.33 21.97
N ALA A 10 -43.65 42.57 22.77
CA ALA A 10 -42.37 42.05 22.36
C ALA A 10 -42.56 40.92 21.34
N TRP A 11 -42.21 41.18 20.09
CA TRP A 11 -42.11 40.14 19.08
C TRP A 11 -40.79 39.38 19.29
N LEU A 12 -40.92 38.21 19.97
CA LEU A 12 -39.89 37.19 19.99
C LEU A 12 -39.87 36.52 18.61
N PHE A 13 -38.83 36.80 17.82
CA PHE A 13 -38.51 36.00 16.64
C PHE A 13 -38.00 34.63 17.11
N LEU A 14 -38.89 33.65 17.13
CA LEU A 14 -38.58 32.22 17.21
C LEU A 14 -37.91 31.82 15.89
N LEU A 15 -36.59 31.67 15.87
CA LEU A 15 -35.89 30.92 14.86
C LEU A 15 -36.26 29.44 15.03
N PRO A 16 -36.71 28.74 13.99
CA PRO A 16 -36.90 27.30 14.09
C PRO A 16 -35.53 26.65 14.23
N LEU A 17 -35.28 26.00 15.36
CA LEU A 17 -34.22 25.04 15.56
C LEU A 17 -34.48 23.87 14.58
N ILE A 18 -33.83 23.87 13.44
CA ILE A 18 -33.77 22.67 12.58
C ILE A 18 -32.91 21.66 13.35
N SER A 19 -33.61 20.75 14.04
CA SER A 19 -32.99 19.55 14.61
C SER A 19 -32.50 18.66 13.46
N LEU A 20 -31.18 18.78 13.14
CA LEU A 20 -30.48 17.76 12.38
C LEU A 20 -30.45 16.49 13.24
N ILE A 21 -31.36 15.57 12.98
CA ILE A 21 -31.22 14.18 13.41
C ILE A 21 -30.05 13.61 12.62
N PRO A 22 -28.97 13.16 13.27
CA PRO A 22 -27.96 12.39 12.56
C PRO A 22 -28.63 11.09 12.14
N ALA A 23 -28.80 10.88 10.84
CA ALA A 23 -29.09 9.57 10.30
C ALA A 23 -27.95 8.66 10.74
N ALA A 24 -28.20 7.80 11.72
CA ALA A 24 -27.34 6.68 12.04
C ALA A 24 -27.24 5.85 10.76
N TYR A 25 -26.09 5.93 10.10
CA TYR A 25 -25.69 4.94 9.10
C TYR A 25 -25.58 3.61 9.86
N ALA A 26 -26.63 2.82 9.82
CA ALA A 26 -26.53 1.41 10.07
C ALA A 26 -25.61 0.87 8.99
N ALA A 27 -24.35 0.56 9.38
CA ALA A 27 -23.50 -0.29 8.59
C ALA A 27 -24.27 -1.62 8.46
N GLU A 28 -24.83 -1.88 7.29
CA GLU A 28 -25.23 -3.23 6.91
C GLU A 28 -23.94 -4.08 6.98
N ASP A 29 -23.85 -4.85 8.06
CA ASP A 29 -22.96 -6.01 8.14
C ASP A 29 -23.42 -6.99 7.06
N THR A 30 -22.98 -6.75 5.83
CA THR A 30 -22.92 -7.79 4.81
C THR A 30 -21.80 -8.74 5.23
N SER A 31 -22.11 -9.54 6.26
CA SER A 31 -21.36 -10.76 6.55
C SER A 31 -21.53 -11.67 5.33
N TYR A 32 -20.58 -11.56 4.40
CA TYR A 32 -20.34 -12.58 3.40
C TYR A 32 -19.88 -13.84 4.17
N SER A 33 -20.85 -14.66 4.53
CA SER A 33 -20.61 -16.04 4.94
C SER A 33 -20.12 -16.81 3.69
N ILE A 34 -18.83 -16.70 3.39
CA ILE A 34 -18.17 -17.66 2.52
C ILE A 34 -18.17 -18.95 3.33
N GLU A 35 -19.08 -19.87 3.00
CA GLU A 35 -19.03 -21.25 3.46
C GLU A 35 -17.59 -21.76 3.28
N GLN A 36 -16.95 -22.07 4.42
CA GLN A 36 -15.58 -22.56 4.47
C GLN A 36 -15.52 -24.02 4.02
N THR A 37 -15.83 -24.29 2.77
CA THR A 37 -15.40 -25.51 2.12
C THR A 37 -13.88 -25.41 2.00
N GLN A 38 -13.16 -26.48 2.37
CA GLN A 38 -11.71 -26.64 2.17
C GLN A 38 -11.41 -26.49 0.68
N ALA A 39 -11.39 -25.28 0.20
CA ALA A 39 -11.16 -25.02 -1.22
C ALA A 39 -9.65 -24.99 -1.46
N VAL A 40 -9.24 -25.81 -2.42
CA VAL A 40 -7.94 -25.70 -3.06
C VAL A 40 -7.72 -24.22 -3.42
N LEU A 41 -6.55 -23.67 -3.07
CA LEU A 41 -6.20 -22.26 -3.27
C LEU A 41 -5.18 -22.10 -4.41
N PRO A 42 -5.63 -22.02 -5.69
CA PRO A 42 -4.77 -21.61 -6.79
C PRO A 42 -4.23 -20.19 -6.58
N LEU A 43 -3.09 -19.89 -7.18
CA LEU A 43 -2.42 -18.60 -7.01
C LEU A 43 -3.27 -17.42 -7.50
N ASP A 44 -3.94 -17.57 -8.64
CA ASP A 44 -4.83 -16.57 -9.23
C ASP A 44 -6.03 -16.24 -8.33
N ILE A 45 -6.63 -17.27 -7.72
CA ILE A 45 -7.71 -17.11 -6.73
C ILE A 45 -7.18 -16.41 -5.47
N ALA A 46 -6.00 -16.79 -4.98
CA ALA A 46 -5.38 -16.12 -3.82
C ALA A 46 -5.16 -14.62 -4.09
N ILE A 47 -4.67 -14.26 -5.26
CA ILE A 47 -4.50 -12.86 -5.68
C ILE A 47 -5.84 -12.14 -5.73
N THR A 48 -6.85 -12.73 -6.37
CA THR A 48 -8.19 -12.13 -6.51
C THR A 48 -8.85 -11.87 -5.16
N VAL A 49 -8.81 -12.85 -4.26
CA VAL A 49 -9.34 -12.71 -2.89
C VAL A 49 -8.66 -11.57 -2.15
N ALA A 50 -7.34 -11.49 -2.21
CA ALA A 50 -6.61 -10.40 -1.54
C ALA A 50 -6.93 -9.02 -2.14
N GLU A 51 -7.05 -8.90 -3.46
CA GLU A 51 -7.44 -7.64 -4.11
C GLU A 51 -8.82 -7.13 -3.67
N GLN A 52 -9.74 -8.05 -3.38
CA GLN A 52 -11.10 -7.72 -2.98
C GLN A 52 -11.26 -7.49 -1.48
N SER A 53 -10.51 -8.20 -0.65
CA SER A 53 -10.76 -8.27 0.79
C SER A 53 -9.66 -7.65 1.67
N ASN A 54 -8.51 -7.23 1.11
CA ASN A 54 -7.40 -6.74 1.92
C ASN A 54 -7.67 -5.32 2.47
N PRO A 55 -7.78 -5.13 3.82
CA PRO A 55 -8.08 -3.84 4.42
C PRO A 55 -6.99 -2.80 4.16
N GLY A 56 -5.72 -3.23 4.02
CA GLY A 56 -4.61 -2.33 3.71
C GLY A 56 -4.73 -1.72 2.30
N LEU A 57 -5.27 -2.48 1.33
CA LEU A 57 -5.58 -1.96 0.00
C LEU A 57 -6.78 -1.03 0.05
N ALA A 58 -7.88 -1.42 0.73
CA ALA A 58 -9.07 -0.61 0.90
C ALA A 58 -8.76 0.73 1.59
N GLN A 59 -7.93 0.73 2.63
CA GLN A 59 -7.45 1.96 3.30
C GLN A 59 -6.79 2.93 2.31
N ARG A 60 -5.95 2.42 1.40
CA ARG A 60 -5.24 3.26 0.43
C ARG A 60 -6.16 3.77 -0.67
N GLN A 61 -7.14 2.97 -1.08
CA GLN A 61 -8.18 3.41 -2.01
C GLN A 61 -9.00 4.56 -1.41
N ALA A 62 -9.49 4.40 -0.19
CA ALA A 62 -10.22 5.45 0.53
C ALA A 62 -9.35 6.73 0.70
N ARG A 63 -8.05 6.60 0.94
CA ARG A 63 -7.13 7.74 0.96
C ARG A 63 -7.02 8.41 -0.40
N ALA A 64 -6.91 7.66 -1.49
CA ALA A 64 -6.85 8.22 -2.83
C ALA A 64 -8.14 8.96 -3.20
N GLU A 65 -9.30 8.41 -2.82
CA GLU A 65 -10.60 9.06 -2.96
C GLU A 65 -10.67 10.37 -2.17
N ALA A 66 -10.25 10.37 -0.90
CA ALA A 66 -10.18 11.58 -0.08
C ALA A 66 -9.26 12.64 -0.72
N MET A 67 -8.10 12.24 -1.26
CA MET A 67 -7.19 13.16 -1.96
C MET A 67 -7.78 13.71 -3.26
N SER A 68 -8.62 12.95 -3.96
CA SER A 68 -9.27 13.37 -5.21
C SER A 68 -10.33 14.47 -4.99
N ALA A 69 -10.84 14.63 -3.78
CA ALA A 69 -11.79 15.67 -3.41
C ALA A 69 -11.09 17.04 -3.11
N LEU A 70 -9.79 17.03 -2.80
CA LEU A 70 -9.06 18.25 -2.43
C LEU A 70 -8.90 19.30 -3.54
N PRO A 71 -8.69 18.95 -4.83
CA PRO A 71 -8.54 19.93 -5.88
C PRO A 71 -9.72 20.91 -5.99
N SER A 72 -10.94 20.41 -5.92
CA SER A 72 -12.15 21.24 -5.93
C SER A 72 -12.21 22.18 -4.73
N GLN A 73 -11.87 21.70 -3.53
CA GLN A 73 -11.88 22.51 -2.30
C GLN A 73 -10.83 23.63 -2.35
N LEU A 74 -9.61 23.29 -2.76
CA LEU A 74 -8.49 24.25 -2.78
C LEU A 74 -8.52 25.23 -3.96
N GLY A 75 -9.25 24.87 -5.03
CA GLY A 75 -9.49 25.73 -6.19
C GLY A 75 -10.66 26.69 -6.03
N SER A 76 -11.52 26.48 -5.04
CA SER A 76 -12.68 27.32 -4.77
C SER A 76 -12.29 28.60 -4.03
N LEU A 77 -13.12 29.65 -4.23
CA LEU A 77 -13.01 30.87 -3.42
C LEU A 77 -13.29 30.56 -1.94
N PRO A 78 -12.64 31.24 -1.00
CA PRO A 78 -13.05 31.20 0.40
C PRO A 78 -14.51 31.59 0.56
N ASP A 79 -15.19 31.04 1.58
CA ASP A 79 -16.59 31.36 1.83
C ASP A 79 -16.80 32.85 2.14
N PRO A 80 -17.89 33.48 1.64
CA PRO A 80 -18.23 34.83 1.99
C PRO A 80 -18.60 34.93 3.49
N MET A 81 -18.14 35.95 4.14
CA MET A 81 -18.43 36.25 5.52
C MET A 81 -19.59 37.23 5.63
N ILE A 82 -20.66 36.82 6.30
CA ILE A 82 -21.78 37.71 6.67
C ILE A 82 -21.49 38.23 8.08
N SER A 83 -21.66 39.53 8.29
CA SER A 83 -21.47 40.19 9.57
C SER A 83 -22.69 41.02 9.93
N MET A 84 -23.07 41.02 11.20
CA MET A 84 -24.11 41.88 11.74
C MET A 84 -23.56 42.53 13.01
N GLY A 85 -23.76 43.81 13.15
CA GLY A 85 -23.26 44.56 14.31
C GLY A 85 -23.95 45.88 14.51
N LEU A 86 -23.81 46.45 15.69
CA LEU A 86 -24.19 47.80 16.03
C LEU A 86 -22.94 48.65 16.03
N VAL A 87 -22.91 49.67 15.18
CA VAL A 87 -21.71 50.48 14.93
C VAL A 87 -21.93 51.91 15.45
N ASN A 88 -20.88 52.51 15.97
CA ASN A 88 -20.89 53.86 16.54
C ASN A 88 -21.94 54.07 17.64
N LEU A 89 -22.11 53.09 18.52
CA LEU A 89 -23.01 53.23 19.68
C LEU A 89 -22.36 54.14 20.73
N PRO A 90 -23.06 55.20 21.20
CA PRO A 90 -22.55 56.08 22.25
C PRO A 90 -22.40 55.28 23.54
N THR A 91 -21.23 55.45 24.22
CA THR A 91 -20.93 54.70 25.44
C THR A 91 -21.58 55.25 26.68
N ASP A 92 -22.05 56.50 26.66
CA ASP A 92 -22.70 57.19 27.73
C ASP A 92 -24.19 56.85 27.90
N SER A 93 -24.88 56.58 26.77
CA SER A 93 -26.34 56.35 26.77
C SER A 93 -26.74 54.98 26.20
N LEU A 94 -25.86 54.35 25.41
CA LEU A 94 -26.17 53.13 24.64
C LEU A 94 -27.44 53.30 23.76
N SER A 95 -27.75 54.53 23.38
CA SER A 95 -28.93 54.87 22.54
C SER A 95 -28.64 54.69 21.05
N THR A 96 -29.52 53.98 20.35
CA THR A 96 -29.41 53.80 18.89
C THR A 96 -29.87 54.98 18.08
N SER A 97 -30.52 56.00 18.72
CA SER A 97 -31.08 57.17 18.06
C SER A 97 -30.42 58.51 18.48
N GLN A 98 -29.49 58.50 19.46
CA GLN A 98 -28.84 59.69 19.94
C GLN A 98 -27.91 60.32 18.89
N GLU A 99 -27.00 59.51 18.37
CA GLU A 99 -25.97 59.93 17.43
C GLU A 99 -26.35 59.67 15.98
N ALA A 100 -26.08 60.62 15.09
CA ALA A 100 -26.43 60.50 13.68
C ALA A 100 -25.71 59.32 12.96
N MET A 101 -24.59 58.85 13.47
CA MET A 101 -23.79 57.77 12.87
C MET A 101 -24.04 56.41 13.50
N THR A 102 -24.84 56.29 14.55
CA THR A 102 -25.24 55.03 15.12
C THR A 102 -26.15 54.25 14.17
N GLN A 103 -25.77 53.00 13.87
CA GLN A 103 -26.49 52.18 12.92
C GLN A 103 -26.38 50.71 13.21
N TRP A 104 -27.43 49.96 12.95
CA TRP A 104 -27.40 48.55 12.75
C TRP A 104 -26.81 48.23 11.38
N GLN A 105 -25.68 47.51 11.33
CA GLN A 105 -24.99 47.22 10.08
C GLN A 105 -25.07 45.75 9.75
N LEU A 106 -25.59 45.41 8.55
CA LEU A 106 -25.51 44.11 7.94
C LEU A 106 -24.49 44.15 6.81
N GLY A 107 -23.46 43.34 6.90
CA GLY A 107 -22.37 43.33 5.94
C GLY A 107 -22.15 41.96 5.31
N ILE A 108 -21.64 42.00 4.09
CA ILE A 108 -21.08 40.81 3.40
C ILE A 108 -19.67 41.15 2.93
N SER A 109 -18.74 40.22 3.11
CA SER A 109 -17.37 40.39 2.59
C SER A 109 -16.87 39.10 1.96
N GLN A 110 -16.10 39.25 0.86
CA GLN A 110 -15.48 38.16 0.11
C GLN A 110 -13.99 38.41 -0.05
N GLU A 111 -13.19 37.41 0.30
CA GLU A 111 -11.77 37.41 -0.05
C GLU A 111 -11.61 36.85 -1.46
N ILE A 112 -10.81 37.53 -2.28
CA ILE A 112 -10.53 37.18 -3.67
C ILE A 112 -9.01 37.08 -3.79
N PRO A 113 -8.43 35.89 -3.71
CA PRO A 113 -7.00 35.69 -3.95
C PRO A 113 -6.58 36.22 -5.33
N PHE A 114 -5.33 36.70 -5.46
CA PHE A 114 -4.84 37.17 -6.75
C PHE A 114 -5.06 36.11 -7.85
N PRO A 115 -5.49 36.52 -9.06
CA PRO A 115 -5.79 35.60 -10.15
C PRO A 115 -4.68 34.58 -10.40
N GLY A 116 -5.05 33.32 -10.47
CA GLY A 116 -4.17 32.16 -10.66
C GLY A 116 -3.60 31.56 -9.38
N LYS A 117 -3.75 32.14 -8.17
CA LYS A 117 -3.35 31.45 -6.92
C LYS A 117 -4.19 30.22 -6.64
N LEU A 118 -5.52 30.34 -6.82
CA LEU A 118 -6.42 29.18 -6.63
C LEU A 118 -6.17 28.09 -7.67
N ALA A 119 -5.92 28.45 -8.92
CA ALA A 119 -5.58 27.50 -9.97
C ALA A 119 -4.30 26.71 -9.63
N LEU A 120 -3.25 27.36 -9.13
CA LEU A 120 -2.01 26.72 -8.71
C LEU A 120 -2.22 25.79 -7.49
N LYS A 121 -3.05 26.21 -6.52
CA LYS A 121 -3.45 25.34 -5.40
C LYS A 121 -4.20 24.10 -5.88
N GLN A 122 -5.12 24.28 -6.80
CA GLN A 122 -5.88 23.20 -7.42
C GLN A 122 -4.97 22.23 -8.17
N GLN A 123 -4.05 22.75 -8.99
CA GLN A 123 -3.11 21.93 -9.75
C GLN A 123 -2.18 21.13 -8.83
N ALA A 124 -1.60 21.77 -7.81
CA ALA A 124 -0.78 21.08 -6.82
C ALA A 124 -1.56 19.95 -6.11
N ALA A 125 -2.83 20.19 -5.78
CA ALA A 125 -3.69 19.17 -5.18
C ALA A 125 -4.04 18.04 -6.16
N THR A 126 -4.28 18.36 -7.43
CA THR A 126 -4.51 17.37 -8.50
C THR A 126 -3.30 16.45 -8.67
N GLU A 127 -2.10 17.01 -8.71
CA GLU A 127 -0.87 16.23 -8.79
C GLU A 127 -0.68 15.34 -7.56
N ARG A 128 -1.00 15.82 -6.35
CA ARG A 128 -0.97 14.99 -5.13
C ARG A 128 -2.03 13.90 -5.12
N ALA A 129 -3.23 14.17 -5.64
CA ALA A 129 -4.28 13.16 -5.80
C ALA A 129 -3.83 12.05 -6.77
N SER A 130 -3.23 12.42 -7.91
CA SER A 130 -2.64 11.48 -8.86
C SER A 130 -1.52 10.65 -8.22
N ALA A 131 -0.64 11.29 -7.46
CA ALA A 131 0.41 10.58 -6.71
C ALA A 131 -0.17 9.56 -5.71
N SER A 132 -1.28 9.89 -5.04
CA SER A 132 -1.97 8.98 -4.12
C SER A 132 -2.60 7.78 -4.84
N ALA A 133 -3.16 7.98 -6.04
CA ALA A 133 -3.68 6.90 -6.87
C ALA A 133 -2.57 5.93 -7.33
N PHE A 134 -1.42 6.45 -7.76
CA PHE A 134 -0.26 5.61 -8.11
C PHE A 134 0.33 4.89 -6.90
N MET A 135 0.31 5.50 -5.70
CA MET A 135 0.69 4.84 -4.46
C MET A 135 -0.22 3.65 -4.14
N THR A 136 -1.51 3.75 -4.41
CA THR A 136 -2.47 2.65 -4.26
C THR A 136 -2.16 1.52 -5.22
N THR A 137 -1.86 1.85 -6.48
CA THR A 137 -1.47 0.86 -7.50
C THR A 137 -0.15 0.16 -7.13
N GLU A 138 0.84 0.90 -6.64
CA GLU A 138 2.11 0.33 -6.15
C GLU A 138 1.87 -0.64 -4.99
N TYR A 139 1.02 -0.25 -4.02
CA TYR A 139 0.68 -1.15 -2.91
C TYR A 139 0.00 -2.44 -3.39
N LYS A 140 -0.90 -2.35 -4.36
CA LYS A 140 -1.53 -3.51 -5.00
C LYS A 140 -0.47 -4.44 -5.59
N GLN A 141 0.52 -3.91 -6.33
CA GLN A 141 1.61 -4.70 -6.91
C GLN A 141 2.47 -5.37 -5.81
N GLN A 142 2.78 -4.65 -4.73
CA GLN A 142 3.52 -5.23 -3.61
C GLN A 142 2.72 -6.32 -2.87
N LEU A 143 1.40 -6.16 -2.74
CA LEU A 143 0.52 -7.19 -2.18
C LEU A 143 0.54 -8.46 -3.04
N ILE A 144 0.34 -8.34 -4.36
CA ILE A 144 0.40 -9.45 -5.32
C ILE A 144 1.76 -10.15 -5.24
N LYS A 145 2.85 -9.38 -5.24
CA LYS A 145 4.21 -9.89 -5.08
C LYS A 145 4.36 -10.72 -3.81
N SER A 146 3.87 -10.20 -2.68
CA SER A 146 3.98 -10.88 -1.38
C SER A 146 3.21 -12.20 -1.37
N ILE A 147 1.97 -12.18 -1.86
CA ILE A 147 1.13 -13.38 -1.96
C ILE A 147 1.80 -14.42 -2.86
N THR A 148 2.26 -14.02 -4.03
CA THR A 148 2.95 -14.91 -4.97
C THR A 148 4.19 -15.53 -4.34
N SER A 149 5.00 -14.72 -3.64
CA SER A 149 6.21 -15.21 -2.96
C SER A 149 5.90 -16.20 -1.85
N TYR A 150 4.91 -15.93 -1.01
CA TYR A 150 4.50 -16.84 0.07
C TYR A 150 3.81 -18.10 -0.46
N TRP A 151 3.03 -17.99 -1.55
CA TRP A 151 2.41 -19.14 -2.19
C TRP A 151 3.47 -20.10 -2.76
N TRP A 152 4.51 -19.59 -3.44
CA TRP A 152 5.64 -20.40 -3.93
C TRP A 152 6.50 -20.93 -2.79
N GLN A 153 6.58 -20.23 -1.66
CA GLN A 153 7.22 -20.75 -0.46
C GLN A 153 6.43 -21.93 0.12
N LEU A 154 5.09 -21.86 0.15
CA LEU A 154 4.23 -22.96 0.59
C LEU A 154 4.38 -24.16 -0.34
N PHE A 155 4.37 -23.93 -1.66
CA PHE A 155 4.64 -24.98 -2.64
C PHE A 155 5.98 -25.69 -2.40
N TYR A 156 7.04 -24.94 -2.14
CA TYR A 156 8.35 -25.51 -1.80
C TYR A 156 8.31 -26.37 -0.53
N LEU A 157 7.61 -25.93 0.52
CA LEU A 157 7.49 -26.68 1.76
C LEU A 157 6.73 -28.00 1.54
N GLU A 158 5.61 -27.97 0.80
CA GLU A 158 4.82 -29.18 0.47
C GLU A 158 5.66 -30.17 -0.35
N LYS A 159 6.42 -29.70 -1.32
CA LYS A 159 7.34 -30.53 -2.10
C LYS A 159 8.44 -31.14 -1.23
N THR A 160 9.02 -30.33 -0.33
CA THR A 160 10.07 -30.83 0.59
C THR A 160 9.52 -31.88 1.56
N LEU A 161 8.30 -31.69 2.07
CA LEU A 161 7.62 -32.71 2.90
C LEU A 161 7.36 -34.01 2.13
N THR A 162 7.00 -33.92 0.85
CA THR A 162 6.85 -35.08 -0.04
C THR A 162 8.20 -35.82 -0.20
N VAL A 163 9.28 -35.08 -0.44
CA VAL A 163 10.65 -35.63 -0.53
C VAL A 163 11.04 -36.31 0.78
N ILE A 164 10.77 -35.70 1.94
CA ILE A 164 11.03 -36.32 3.26
C ILE A 164 10.25 -37.63 3.40
N SER A 165 8.98 -37.66 3.07
CA SER A 165 8.14 -38.86 3.16
C SER A 165 8.71 -40.02 2.33
N SER A 166 9.15 -39.74 1.10
CA SER A 166 9.80 -40.74 0.23
C SER A 166 11.13 -41.23 0.83
N ASN A 167 11.93 -40.30 1.35
CA ASN A 167 13.21 -40.65 1.98
C ASN A 167 13.08 -41.42 3.26
N LYS A 168 12.05 -41.17 4.09
CA LYS A 168 11.71 -41.95 5.28
C LYS A 168 11.39 -43.42 4.90
N THR A 169 10.66 -43.59 3.81
CA THR A 169 10.32 -44.92 3.29
C THR A 169 11.58 -45.71 2.87
N LEU A 170 12.49 -45.05 2.13
CA LEU A 170 13.76 -45.67 1.76
C LEU A 170 14.66 -46.00 2.94
N LEU A 171 14.78 -45.08 3.92
CA LEU A 171 15.56 -45.38 5.13
C LEU A 171 15.01 -46.51 5.95
N LYS A 172 13.67 -46.69 6.06
CA LYS A 172 13.07 -47.85 6.68
C LYS A 172 13.47 -49.15 5.98
N GLN A 173 13.47 -49.16 4.63
CA GLN A 173 13.97 -50.31 3.86
C GLN A 173 15.45 -50.57 4.15
N PHE A 174 16.29 -49.54 4.28
CA PHE A 174 17.70 -49.70 4.63
C PHE A 174 17.89 -50.27 6.03
N ILE A 175 17.07 -49.86 7.01
CA ILE A 175 17.04 -50.43 8.37
C ILE A 175 16.71 -51.93 8.29
N ASP A 176 15.66 -52.32 7.59
CA ASP A 176 15.21 -53.72 7.46
C ASP A 176 16.31 -54.58 6.83
N ILE A 177 17.01 -54.09 5.80
CA ILE A 177 18.12 -54.80 5.16
C ILE A 177 19.30 -54.89 6.11
N ALA A 178 19.69 -53.85 6.81
CA ALA A 178 20.80 -53.82 7.75
C ALA A 178 20.54 -54.74 8.95
N GLU A 179 19.34 -54.77 9.52
CA GLU A 179 18.93 -55.65 10.60
C GLU A 179 18.95 -57.12 10.18
N THR A 180 18.48 -57.41 8.95
CA THR A 180 18.53 -58.78 8.40
C THR A 180 19.95 -59.28 8.25
N LYS A 181 20.85 -58.46 7.69
CA LYS A 181 22.28 -58.80 7.55
C LYS A 181 22.96 -58.99 8.90
N TYR A 182 22.64 -58.10 9.89
CA TYR A 182 23.16 -58.24 11.25
C TYR A 182 22.75 -59.57 11.92
N ARG A 183 21.46 -59.92 11.80
CA ARG A 183 20.93 -61.20 12.36
C ARG A 183 21.59 -62.44 11.79
N VAL A 184 21.97 -62.43 10.51
CA VAL A 184 22.64 -63.55 9.87
C VAL A 184 24.16 -63.50 9.94
N GLY A 185 24.72 -62.55 10.69
CA GLY A 185 26.17 -62.42 10.90
C GLY A 185 26.93 -61.77 9.73
N HIS A 186 26.24 -61.20 8.75
CA HIS A 186 26.85 -60.58 7.55
C HIS A 186 26.78 -59.02 7.56
N GLY A 187 26.31 -58.39 8.63
CA GLY A 187 26.21 -56.94 8.82
C GLY A 187 26.72 -56.52 10.19
N LEU A 188 26.95 -55.21 10.34
CA LEU A 188 27.38 -54.60 11.58
C LEU A 188 26.22 -53.95 12.32
N GLN A 189 26.18 -54.01 13.65
CA GLN A 189 25.17 -53.33 14.46
C GLN A 189 25.20 -51.80 14.22
N GLN A 190 26.37 -51.25 13.98
CA GLN A 190 26.53 -49.81 13.68
C GLN A 190 25.77 -49.35 12.43
N ASP A 191 25.57 -50.24 11.44
CA ASP A 191 24.81 -49.90 10.23
C ASP A 191 23.35 -49.65 10.55
N VAL A 192 22.77 -50.50 11.41
CA VAL A 192 21.38 -50.34 11.88
C VAL A 192 21.22 -49.04 12.66
N LEU A 193 22.13 -48.82 13.63
CA LEU A 193 22.10 -47.58 14.44
C LEU A 193 22.26 -46.31 13.61
N LEU A 194 23.14 -46.32 12.59
CA LEU A 194 23.31 -45.20 11.68
C LEU A 194 22.04 -44.91 10.88
N ALA A 195 21.39 -45.95 10.32
CA ALA A 195 20.14 -45.75 9.58
C ALA A 195 19.00 -45.22 10.48
N GLN A 196 18.90 -45.76 11.71
CA GLN A 196 17.94 -45.26 12.71
C GLN A 196 18.19 -43.79 13.10
N LEU A 197 19.47 -43.39 13.25
CA LEU A 197 19.83 -42.01 13.51
C LEU A 197 19.43 -41.07 12.34
N GLU A 198 19.70 -41.47 11.10
CA GLU A 198 19.30 -40.66 9.93
C GLU A 198 17.77 -40.57 9.79
N LEU A 199 17.03 -41.65 10.09
CA LEU A 199 15.58 -41.57 10.14
C LEU A 199 15.07 -40.58 11.21
N SER A 200 15.72 -40.59 12.38
CA SER A 200 15.39 -39.63 13.47
C SER A 200 15.66 -38.18 13.06
N LYS A 201 16.73 -37.92 12.32
CA LYS A 201 17.03 -36.58 11.76
C LYS A 201 15.94 -36.14 10.77
N LEU A 202 15.48 -37.01 9.88
CA LEU A 202 14.37 -36.70 8.97
C LEU A 202 13.06 -36.44 9.70
N LEU A 203 12.75 -37.17 10.77
CA LEU A 203 11.58 -36.88 11.61
C LEU A 203 11.66 -35.51 12.29
N ASN A 204 12.83 -35.16 12.81
CA ASN A 204 13.04 -33.80 13.35
C ASN A 204 12.85 -32.73 12.27
N ARG A 205 13.40 -32.95 11.07
CA ARG A 205 13.25 -32.02 9.96
C ARG A 205 11.78 -31.87 9.51
N GLU A 206 11.02 -32.96 9.53
CA GLU A 206 9.58 -32.94 9.24
C GLU A 206 8.80 -32.08 10.25
N ILE A 207 9.13 -32.16 11.55
CA ILE A 207 8.51 -31.32 12.59
C ILE A 207 8.81 -29.83 12.31
N GLU A 208 10.06 -29.48 12.01
CA GLU A 208 10.45 -28.11 11.68
C GLU A 208 9.70 -27.56 10.46
N LEU A 209 9.60 -28.35 9.39
CA LEU A 209 8.93 -27.92 8.15
C LEU A 209 7.41 -27.81 8.33
N ASN A 210 6.78 -28.67 9.13
CA ASN A 210 5.37 -28.54 9.45
C ASN A 210 5.09 -27.25 10.25
N SER A 211 5.97 -26.90 11.20
CA SER A 211 5.86 -25.63 11.91
C SER A 211 6.02 -24.42 10.97
N GLN A 212 6.99 -24.47 10.05
CA GLN A 212 7.17 -23.41 9.04
C GLN A 212 5.97 -23.30 8.11
N ARG A 213 5.38 -24.44 7.72
CA ARG A 213 4.17 -24.50 6.91
C ARG A 213 3.00 -23.79 7.61
N GLU A 214 2.79 -24.11 8.88
CA GLU A 214 1.71 -23.52 9.68
C GLU A 214 1.88 -21.98 9.80
N GLN A 215 3.09 -21.50 10.12
CA GLN A 215 3.39 -20.08 10.17
C GLN A 215 3.12 -19.38 8.83
N LEU A 216 3.42 -20.04 7.73
CA LEU A 216 3.19 -19.51 6.40
C LEU A 216 1.70 -19.45 6.03
N VAL A 217 0.93 -20.48 6.44
CA VAL A 217 -0.54 -20.50 6.30
C VAL A 217 -1.18 -19.35 7.06
N ILE A 218 -0.73 -19.07 8.30
CA ILE A 218 -1.16 -17.92 9.09
C ILE A 218 -0.86 -16.61 8.35
N THR A 219 0.34 -16.47 7.80
CA THR A 219 0.76 -15.27 7.06
C THR A 219 -0.09 -15.06 5.79
N LEU A 220 -0.30 -16.11 5.00
CA LEU A 220 -1.14 -16.05 3.81
C LEU A 220 -2.59 -15.70 4.16
N ASN A 221 -3.18 -16.35 5.17
CA ASN A 221 -4.55 -16.05 5.61
C ASN A 221 -4.68 -14.58 6.07
N THR A 222 -3.68 -14.04 6.74
CA THR A 222 -3.65 -12.61 7.12
C THR A 222 -3.69 -11.70 5.89
N LEU A 223 -2.90 -11.98 4.86
CA LEU A 223 -2.91 -11.20 3.61
C LEU A 223 -4.24 -11.33 2.84
N LEU A 224 -4.88 -12.49 2.94
CA LEU A 224 -6.17 -12.78 2.32
C LEU A 224 -7.36 -12.31 3.17
N SER A 225 -7.12 -11.72 4.35
CA SER A 225 -8.17 -11.32 5.32
C SER A 225 -9.09 -12.47 5.72
N ARG A 226 -8.53 -13.67 5.87
CA ARG A 226 -9.21 -14.89 6.32
C ARG A 226 -8.84 -15.20 7.77
N PRO A 227 -9.64 -16.00 8.51
CA PRO A 227 -9.25 -16.48 9.83
C PRO A 227 -7.88 -17.17 9.77
N THR A 228 -6.99 -16.87 10.71
CA THR A 228 -5.56 -17.21 10.67
C THR A 228 -5.28 -18.71 10.53
N HIS A 229 -6.12 -19.56 11.10
CA HIS A 229 -5.95 -21.03 11.07
C HIS A 229 -6.79 -21.72 9.98
N THR A 230 -7.36 -21.00 9.03
CA THR A 230 -8.05 -21.61 7.89
C THR A 230 -7.08 -22.49 7.10
N PRO A 231 -7.37 -23.78 6.91
CA PRO A 231 -6.48 -24.67 6.16
C PRO A 231 -6.32 -24.17 4.71
N ILE A 232 -5.10 -24.27 4.19
CA ILE A 232 -4.80 -24.00 2.79
C ILE A 232 -4.33 -25.32 2.16
N GLN A 233 -4.99 -25.69 1.07
CA GLN A 233 -4.55 -26.77 0.19
C GLN A 233 -4.11 -26.14 -1.14
N LEU A 234 -2.96 -26.59 -1.65
CA LEU A 234 -2.53 -26.22 -2.99
C LEU A 234 -3.20 -27.13 -4.03
N PRO A 235 -3.33 -26.68 -5.30
CA PRO A 235 -3.71 -27.55 -6.41
C PRO A 235 -2.77 -28.75 -6.53
N ASP A 236 -3.20 -29.77 -7.26
CA ASP A 236 -2.33 -30.89 -7.57
C ASP A 236 -1.07 -30.39 -8.28
N PHE A 237 0.07 -30.96 -7.91
CA PHE A 237 1.37 -30.50 -8.42
C PHE A 237 1.52 -30.61 -9.93
N GLN A 238 0.72 -31.45 -10.59
CA GLN A 238 0.68 -31.57 -12.06
C GLN A 238 -0.02 -30.40 -12.71
N ASP A 239 -0.93 -29.72 -11.99
CA ASP A 239 -1.69 -28.58 -12.50
C ASP A 239 -0.96 -27.23 -12.24
N ILE A 240 0.16 -27.27 -11.52
CA ILE A 240 0.94 -26.07 -11.22
C ILE A 240 2.01 -25.86 -12.27
N ASP A 241 1.92 -24.72 -12.97
CA ASP A 241 2.93 -24.33 -13.95
C ASP A 241 4.28 -23.99 -13.29
N THR A 242 5.24 -24.88 -13.47
CA THR A 242 6.63 -24.72 -12.99
C THR A 242 7.59 -24.30 -14.11
N THR A 243 7.11 -23.93 -15.29
CA THR A 243 7.96 -23.49 -16.40
C THR A 243 8.71 -22.21 -16.06
N LEU A 244 9.94 -22.11 -16.52
CA LEU A 244 10.82 -20.96 -16.29
C LEU A 244 11.15 -20.33 -17.66
N PRO A 245 10.33 -19.33 -18.10
CA PRO A 245 10.45 -18.74 -19.43
C PRO A 245 11.73 -17.90 -19.57
N ASP A 246 12.12 -17.64 -20.81
CA ASP A 246 13.14 -16.64 -21.09
C ASP A 246 12.61 -15.24 -20.81
N ILE A 247 13.48 -14.37 -20.30
CA ILE A 247 13.12 -12.98 -19.98
C ILE A 247 13.88 -12.03 -20.91
N LYS A 248 13.26 -10.89 -21.18
CA LYS A 248 13.84 -9.82 -22.00
C LYS A 248 15.15 -9.32 -21.45
N SER A 249 15.91 -8.63 -22.30
CA SER A 249 17.18 -8.00 -21.89
C SER A 249 17.02 -6.99 -20.77
N ALA A 250 18.06 -6.81 -19.97
CA ALA A 250 18.08 -5.83 -18.86
C ALA A 250 17.70 -4.41 -19.32
N ALA A 251 18.17 -4.00 -20.51
CA ALA A 251 17.88 -2.69 -21.07
C ALA A 251 16.36 -2.50 -21.37
N GLU A 252 15.73 -3.52 -21.92
CA GLU A 252 14.27 -3.48 -22.20
C GLU A 252 13.45 -3.48 -20.92
N ILE A 253 13.83 -4.31 -19.93
CA ILE A 253 13.15 -4.37 -18.63
C ILE A 253 13.26 -3.04 -17.90
N LEU A 254 14.44 -2.42 -17.89
CA LEU A 254 14.65 -1.08 -17.31
C LEU A 254 13.84 0.00 -18.03
N HIS A 255 13.74 -0.08 -19.36
CA HIS A 255 12.90 0.84 -20.11
C HIS A 255 11.43 0.71 -19.76
N LEU A 256 10.92 -0.51 -19.68
CA LEU A 256 9.54 -0.80 -19.25
C LEU A 256 9.27 -0.31 -17.82
N ALA A 257 10.19 -0.56 -16.90
CA ALA A 257 10.05 -0.12 -15.50
C ALA A 257 9.97 1.41 -15.39
N LYS A 258 10.82 2.13 -16.12
CA LYS A 258 10.82 3.61 -16.13
C LYS A 258 9.50 4.21 -16.61
N GLN A 259 8.81 3.51 -17.51
CA GLN A 259 7.51 3.94 -18.05
C GLN A 259 6.32 3.51 -17.19
N ASN A 260 6.36 2.30 -16.63
CA ASN A 260 5.16 1.66 -16.10
C ASN A 260 5.14 1.52 -14.58
N ARG A 261 6.30 1.57 -13.88
CA ARG A 261 6.31 1.34 -12.43
C ARG A 261 5.53 2.43 -11.69
N PRO A 262 4.46 2.09 -10.96
CA PRO A 262 3.60 3.08 -10.29
C PRO A 262 4.37 3.94 -9.29
N PHE A 263 5.33 3.40 -8.56
CA PHE A 263 6.19 4.12 -7.64
C PHE A 263 6.96 5.28 -8.32
N LEU A 264 7.48 5.08 -9.53
CA LEU A 264 8.16 6.14 -10.28
C LEU A 264 7.17 7.19 -10.82
N GLN A 265 5.97 6.78 -11.21
CA GLN A 265 4.93 7.73 -11.62
C GLN A 265 4.46 8.57 -10.43
N GLN A 266 4.26 7.96 -9.26
CA GLN A 266 3.99 8.69 -8.01
C GLN A 266 5.03 9.79 -7.77
N GLN A 267 6.33 9.48 -7.87
CA GLN A 267 7.40 10.45 -7.67
C GLN A 267 7.36 11.61 -8.68
N LYS A 268 7.04 11.33 -9.94
CA LYS A 268 6.87 12.38 -10.97
C LYS A 268 5.74 13.36 -10.62
N HIS A 269 4.61 12.83 -10.16
CA HIS A 269 3.49 13.65 -9.72
C HIS A 269 3.82 14.48 -8.47
N LEU A 270 4.63 13.94 -7.54
CA LEU A 270 5.11 14.71 -6.39
C LEU A 270 6.07 15.84 -6.80
N ILE A 271 6.91 15.64 -7.82
CA ILE A 271 7.76 16.70 -8.40
C ILE A 271 6.87 17.77 -9.03
N ALA A 272 5.85 17.39 -9.82
CA ALA A 272 4.92 18.32 -10.43
C ALA A 272 4.17 19.15 -9.36
N ALA A 273 3.65 18.51 -8.31
CA ALA A 273 3.02 19.19 -7.18
C ALA A 273 3.96 20.20 -6.49
N ALA A 274 5.23 19.85 -6.29
CA ALA A 274 6.21 20.75 -5.69
C ALA A 274 6.57 21.93 -6.62
N ALA A 275 6.51 21.73 -7.93
CA ALA A 275 6.69 22.81 -8.90
C ALA A 275 5.53 23.81 -8.85
N GLU A 276 4.28 23.34 -8.75
CA GLU A 276 3.11 24.19 -8.57
C GLU A 276 3.12 24.93 -7.22
N ASP A 277 3.56 24.29 -6.13
CA ASP A 277 3.75 24.94 -4.84
C ASP A 277 4.78 26.07 -4.89
N LYS A 278 5.88 25.87 -5.64
CA LYS A 278 6.87 26.92 -5.87
C LYS A 278 6.25 28.07 -6.65
N ALA A 279 5.55 27.78 -7.75
CA ALA A 279 4.86 28.82 -8.54
C ALA A 279 3.82 29.61 -7.72
N LEU A 280 3.11 28.92 -6.82
CA LEU A 280 2.21 29.55 -5.86
C LEU A 280 2.96 30.49 -4.89
N ALA A 281 4.10 30.04 -4.35
CA ALA A 281 4.92 30.86 -3.46
C ALA A 281 5.45 32.13 -4.19
N GLU A 282 5.80 32.01 -5.45
CA GLU A 282 6.18 33.15 -6.31
C GLU A 282 5.00 34.10 -6.51
N LYS A 283 3.79 33.61 -6.76
CA LYS A 283 2.57 34.44 -6.85
C LYS A 283 2.12 35.04 -5.53
N ASN A 284 2.51 34.49 -4.38
CA ASN A 284 2.18 35.06 -3.07
C ASN A 284 2.89 36.39 -2.74
N VAL A 285 3.76 36.85 -3.61
CA VAL A 285 4.28 38.24 -3.59
C VAL A 285 3.22 39.24 -4.04
N LEU A 286 2.21 38.82 -4.82
CA LEU A 286 1.13 39.64 -5.31
C LEU A 286 0.01 39.76 -4.26
N PRO A 287 -0.62 40.95 -4.12
CA PRO A 287 -1.64 41.20 -3.12
C PRO A 287 -2.94 40.45 -3.43
N ASP A 288 -3.64 40.03 -2.38
CA ASP A 288 -5.01 39.53 -2.48
C ASP A 288 -5.99 40.66 -2.25
N PHE A 289 -7.22 40.49 -2.71
CA PHE A 289 -8.27 41.48 -2.62
C PHE A 289 -9.32 41.05 -1.61
N LYS A 290 -9.94 42.04 -0.94
CA LYS A 290 -11.14 41.86 -0.13
C LYS A 290 -12.17 42.88 -0.59
N VAL A 291 -13.33 42.38 -1.02
CA VAL A 291 -14.47 43.22 -1.37
C VAL A 291 -15.52 43.08 -0.27
N SER A 292 -16.08 44.20 0.20
CA SER A 292 -17.14 44.19 1.19
C SER A 292 -18.22 45.22 0.87
N ALA A 293 -19.45 44.86 1.20
CA ALA A 293 -20.62 45.73 1.15
C ALA A 293 -21.33 45.69 2.50
N ALA A 294 -21.78 46.81 2.99
CA ALA A 294 -22.50 46.87 4.24
C ALA A 294 -23.67 47.85 4.14
N TYR A 295 -24.84 47.43 4.61
CA TYR A 295 -26.05 48.25 4.72
C TYR A 295 -26.30 48.61 6.16
N GLY A 296 -26.37 49.92 6.43
CA GLY A 296 -26.55 50.50 7.76
C GLY A 296 -27.97 51.10 7.93
N LEU A 297 -28.73 50.46 8.80
CA LEU A 297 -30.04 50.93 9.22
C LEU A 297 -29.89 51.96 10.35
N ARG A 298 -30.31 53.22 10.10
CA ARG A 298 -30.22 54.32 11.07
C ARG A 298 -31.54 54.59 11.71
N GLN A 299 -31.56 54.92 13.00
CA GLN A 299 -32.73 55.28 13.78
C GLN A 299 -32.64 56.77 14.20
N GLY A 300 -33.81 57.37 14.35
CA GLY A 300 -33.95 58.76 14.80
C GLY A 300 -34.05 59.78 13.64
N ASN A 301 -34.26 61.01 13.97
CA ASN A 301 -34.55 62.11 13.02
C ASN A 301 -33.39 63.05 12.88
N ASN A 302 -33.31 63.72 11.74
CA ASN A 302 -32.42 64.83 11.50
C ASN A 302 -32.90 66.12 12.23
N LEU A 303 -32.12 67.15 12.25
CA LEU A 303 -32.45 68.43 12.88
C LEU A 303 -33.69 69.12 12.23
N ASP A 304 -33.98 68.78 11.00
CA ASP A 304 -35.16 69.28 10.26
C ASP A 304 -36.43 68.43 10.46
N GLY A 305 -36.36 67.40 11.32
CA GLY A 305 -37.47 66.50 11.62
C GLY A 305 -37.67 65.35 10.66
N SER A 306 -36.89 65.26 9.58
CA SER A 306 -36.92 64.13 8.63
C SER A 306 -36.21 62.88 9.20
N ASP A 307 -36.68 61.69 8.79
CA ASP A 307 -36.03 60.41 9.16
C ASP A 307 -34.59 60.36 8.63
N ARG A 308 -33.69 59.78 9.39
CA ARG A 308 -32.30 59.55 8.94
C ARG A 308 -32.28 58.47 7.86
N SER A 309 -31.74 58.81 6.69
CA SER A 309 -31.60 57.88 5.59
C SER A 309 -30.57 56.78 5.92
N ASP A 310 -30.88 55.55 5.54
CA ASP A 310 -29.95 54.40 5.63
C ASP A 310 -28.67 54.62 4.79
N MET A 311 -27.60 53.92 5.11
CA MET A 311 -26.32 54.06 4.41
C MET A 311 -25.90 52.75 3.78
N LEU A 312 -25.40 52.85 2.54
CA LEU A 312 -24.71 51.74 1.87
C LEU A 312 -23.20 52.09 1.84
N SER A 313 -22.40 51.14 2.35
CA SER A 313 -20.93 51.25 2.34
C SER A 313 -20.37 50.18 1.42
N LEU A 314 -19.51 50.57 0.48
CA LEU A 314 -18.74 49.67 -0.37
C LEU A 314 -17.27 49.85 -0.06
N GLN A 315 -16.53 48.75 0.15
CA GLN A 315 -15.12 48.84 0.48
C GLN A 315 -14.32 47.79 -0.30
N VAL A 316 -13.18 48.20 -0.83
CA VAL A 316 -12.18 47.29 -1.42
C VAL A 316 -10.89 47.46 -0.61
N GLY A 317 -10.41 46.31 -0.09
CA GLY A 317 -9.13 46.21 0.60
C GLY A 317 -8.12 45.41 -0.20
N ILE A 318 -6.85 45.68 -0.03
CA ILE A 318 -5.74 44.91 -0.56
C ILE A 318 -4.75 44.64 0.55
N ASN A 319 -4.19 43.41 0.59
CA ASN A 319 -3.08 43.13 1.49
C ASN A 319 -1.75 43.48 0.81
N VAL A 320 -0.95 44.36 1.41
CA VAL A 320 0.33 44.76 0.85
C VAL A 320 1.46 44.00 1.54
N PRO A 321 2.28 43.22 0.79
CA PRO A 321 3.34 42.40 1.37
C PRO A 321 4.59 43.19 1.75
N LEU A 322 4.50 44.04 2.79
CA LEU A 322 5.57 44.91 3.24
C LEU A 322 6.84 44.15 3.69
N PHE A 323 6.67 42.93 4.16
CA PHE A 323 7.77 42.09 4.59
C PHE A 323 8.22 41.08 3.54
N ALA A 324 8.03 41.36 2.25
CA ALA A 324 8.27 40.47 1.12
C ALA A 324 9.66 39.81 1.17
N TYR A 325 10.69 40.57 1.55
CA TYR A 325 12.05 40.05 1.64
C TYR A 325 12.23 38.94 2.69
N LYS A 326 11.68 39.13 3.89
CA LYS A 326 11.83 38.16 5.00
C LYS A 326 10.82 37.05 4.95
N LYS A 327 9.61 37.24 4.40
CA LYS A 327 8.52 36.28 4.40
C LYS A 327 8.40 35.56 3.06
N GLN A 328 8.03 36.30 2.00
CA GLN A 328 7.73 35.68 0.69
C GLN A 328 8.99 35.14 0.01
N LYS A 329 10.11 35.87 0.04
CA LYS A 329 11.36 35.43 -0.56
C LYS A 329 11.91 34.17 0.12
N MET A 330 11.77 34.09 1.45
CA MET A 330 12.18 32.89 2.17
C MET A 330 11.23 31.71 1.87
N ALA A 331 9.93 31.94 1.72
CA ALA A 331 8.98 30.91 1.29
C ALA A 331 9.30 30.37 -0.12
N ILE A 332 9.67 31.26 -1.07
CA ILE A 332 10.12 30.84 -2.40
C ILE A 332 11.40 29.98 -2.30
N SER A 333 12.38 30.41 -1.49
CA SER A 333 13.60 29.66 -1.27
C SER A 333 13.32 28.27 -0.67
N GLN A 334 12.44 28.21 0.32
CA GLN A 334 11.98 26.95 0.92
C GLN A 334 11.36 26.02 -0.14
N LYS A 335 10.38 26.52 -0.93
CA LYS A 335 9.69 25.72 -1.94
C LYS A 335 10.61 25.27 -3.08
N ASN A 336 11.61 26.11 -3.42
CA ASN A 336 12.64 25.69 -4.37
C ASN A 336 13.52 24.55 -3.83
N SER A 337 13.84 24.56 -2.54
CA SER A 337 14.59 23.48 -1.89
C SER A 337 13.76 22.20 -1.78
N GLU A 338 12.46 22.32 -1.48
CA GLU A 338 11.51 21.19 -1.48
C GLU A 338 11.38 20.56 -2.89
N LEU A 339 11.30 21.36 -3.94
CA LEU A 339 11.29 20.85 -5.32
C LEU A 339 12.59 20.09 -5.64
N LYS A 340 13.75 20.62 -5.29
CA LYS A 340 15.04 19.93 -5.46
C LYS A 340 15.07 18.62 -4.66
N GLN A 341 14.53 18.62 -3.44
CA GLN A 341 14.40 17.40 -2.63
C GLN A 341 13.61 16.31 -3.37
N GLN A 342 12.46 16.65 -3.97
CA GLN A 342 11.66 15.69 -4.74
C GLN A 342 12.39 15.19 -6.00
N GLN A 343 13.14 16.04 -6.67
CA GLN A 343 13.95 15.66 -7.83
C GLN A 343 15.05 14.65 -7.45
N PHE A 344 15.76 14.89 -6.35
CA PHE A 344 16.77 13.95 -5.86
C PHE A 344 16.14 12.65 -5.34
N ALA A 345 14.98 12.71 -4.69
CA ALA A 345 14.22 11.53 -4.28
C ALA A 345 13.84 10.65 -5.48
N TYR A 346 13.44 11.25 -6.60
CA TYR A 346 13.19 10.50 -7.84
C TYR A 346 14.46 9.84 -8.38
N GLN A 347 15.59 10.55 -8.39
CA GLN A 347 16.87 9.97 -8.86
C GLN A 347 17.31 8.80 -7.99
N ASP A 348 17.23 8.95 -6.66
CA ASP A 348 17.55 7.88 -5.72
C ASP A 348 16.60 6.68 -5.92
N SER A 349 15.28 6.92 -6.04
CA SER A 349 14.29 5.89 -6.33
C SER A 349 14.59 5.15 -7.64
N TRP A 350 15.03 5.87 -8.67
CA TRP A 350 15.41 5.24 -9.93
C TRP A 350 16.65 4.35 -9.79
N ASN A 351 17.66 4.79 -9.04
CA ASN A 351 18.84 3.97 -8.76
C ASN A 351 18.49 2.70 -8.00
N GLN A 352 17.57 2.80 -7.02
CA GLN A 352 17.06 1.64 -6.28
C GLN A 352 16.33 0.65 -7.20
N VAL A 353 15.45 1.16 -8.08
CA VAL A 353 14.73 0.32 -9.06
C VAL A 353 15.70 -0.41 -9.99
N GLN A 354 16.75 0.25 -10.47
CA GLN A 354 17.76 -0.37 -11.31
C GLN A 354 18.49 -1.51 -10.56
N ALA A 355 18.86 -1.26 -9.32
CA ALA A 355 19.52 -2.27 -8.49
C ALA A 355 18.60 -3.46 -8.18
N GLU A 356 17.32 -3.20 -7.85
CA GLU A 356 16.30 -4.24 -7.63
C GLU A 356 16.15 -5.14 -8.88
N ILE A 357 15.96 -4.54 -10.05
CA ILE A 357 15.81 -5.28 -11.32
C ILE A 357 17.04 -6.12 -11.61
N ALA A 358 18.24 -5.55 -11.50
CA ALA A 358 19.50 -6.27 -11.74
C ALA A 358 19.65 -7.47 -10.79
N ASN A 359 19.32 -7.29 -9.50
CA ASN A 359 19.39 -8.36 -8.50
C ASN A 359 18.36 -9.47 -8.80
N TYR A 360 17.13 -9.13 -9.13
CA TYR A 360 16.08 -10.13 -9.44
C TYR A 360 16.37 -10.89 -10.73
N MET A 361 16.89 -10.21 -11.75
CA MET A 361 17.34 -10.89 -12.98
C MET A 361 18.46 -11.88 -12.70
N THR A 362 19.46 -11.47 -11.90
CA THR A 362 20.58 -12.35 -11.50
C THR A 362 20.08 -13.56 -10.71
N GLN A 363 19.17 -13.35 -9.75
CA GLN A 363 18.56 -14.43 -8.96
C GLN A 363 17.75 -15.38 -9.84
N TYR A 364 16.99 -14.84 -10.78
CA TYR A 364 16.20 -15.64 -11.71
C TYR A 364 17.08 -16.52 -12.59
N GLU A 365 18.06 -15.93 -13.24
CA GLU A 365 18.96 -16.66 -14.15
C GLU A 365 19.78 -17.74 -13.42
N GLN A 366 20.31 -17.41 -12.23
CA GLN A 366 20.97 -18.39 -11.38
C GLN A 366 20.05 -19.56 -11.03
N ALA A 367 18.84 -19.28 -10.59
CA ALA A 367 17.87 -20.31 -10.18
C ALA A 367 17.43 -21.17 -11.37
N ARG A 368 17.26 -20.57 -12.55
CA ARG A 368 16.95 -21.27 -13.81
C ARG A 368 18.06 -22.24 -14.23
N GLN A 369 19.29 -21.78 -14.22
CA GLN A 369 20.46 -22.61 -14.54
C GLN A 369 20.63 -23.76 -13.54
N GLN A 370 20.44 -23.45 -12.24
CA GLN A 370 20.53 -24.43 -11.17
C GLN A 370 19.42 -25.49 -11.32
N TYR A 371 18.18 -25.09 -11.62
CA TYR A 371 17.07 -26.00 -11.91
C TYR A 371 17.39 -26.93 -13.07
N SER A 372 17.88 -26.38 -14.19
CA SER A 372 18.26 -27.16 -15.36
C SER A 372 19.32 -28.20 -15.04
N LEU A 373 20.41 -27.79 -14.37
CA LEU A 373 21.50 -28.68 -13.99
C LEU A 373 21.05 -29.80 -13.03
N LEU A 374 20.24 -29.45 -12.04
CA LEU A 374 19.70 -30.44 -11.08
C LEU A 374 18.75 -31.42 -11.77
N ASN A 375 17.84 -30.93 -12.60
CA ASN A 375 16.79 -31.75 -13.21
C ASN A 375 17.33 -32.69 -14.30
N THR A 376 18.24 -32.22 -15.15
CA THR A 376 18.71 -32.97 -16.31
C THR A 376 20.05 -33.72 -16.07
N GLY A 377 20.84 -33.26 -15.12
CA GLY A 377 22.18 -33.80 -14.84
C GLY A 377 22.27 -34.53 -13.51
N ILE A 378 22.23 -33.78 -12.40
CA ILE A 378 22.60 -34.28 -11.07
C ILE A 378 21.61 -35.33 -10.53
N LEU A 379 20.30 -35.07 -10.57
CA LEU A 379 19.31 -35.99 -9.99
C LEU A 379 19.24 -37.34 -10.70
N PRO A 380 19.27 -37.46 -12.02
CA PRO A 380 19.36 -38.76 -12.70
C PRO A 380 20.60 -39.55 -12.27
N GLN A 381 21.76 -38.89 -12.18
CA GLN A 381 23.03 -39.53 -11.77
C GLN A 381 22.99 -39.95 -10.30
N ALA A 382 22.46 -39.12 -9.39
CA ALA A 382 22.34 -39.44 -7.97
C ALA A 382 21.41 -40.62 -7.75
N ARG A 383 20.25 -40.70 -8.42
CA ARG A 383 19.33 -41.83 -8.35
C ARG A 383 19.97 -43.13 -8.87
N GLN A 384 20.69 -43.08 -9.99
CA GLN A 384 21.41 -44.24 -10.50
C GLN A 384 22.51 -44.70 -9.58
N THR A 385 23.25 -43.74 -8.95
CA THR A 385 24.29 -44.05 -7.96
C THR A 385 23.71 -44.78 -6.78
N ILE A 386 22.60 -44.36 -6.21
CA ILE A 386 21.96 -45.03 -5.07
C ILE A 386 21.48 -46.43 -5.43
N ALA A 387 20.85 -46.59 -6.60
CA ALA A 387 20.40 -47.89 -7.07
C ALA A 387 21.57 -48.92 -7.20
N SER A 388 22.71 -48.41 -7.74
CA SER A 388 23.93 -49.23 -7.86
C SER A 388 24.54 -49.55 -6.48
N MET A 389 24.62 -48.56 -5.56
CA MET A 389 25.16 -48.74 -4.23
C MET A 389 24.29 -49.67 -3.38
N LEU A 390 22.98 -49.59 -3.50
CA LEU A 390 22.05 -50.49 -2.79
C LEU A 390 22.28 -51.96 -3.23
N SER A 391 22.36 -52.20 -4.54
CA SER A 391 22.66 -53.52 -5.10
C SER A 391 24.04 -54.02 -4.64
N GLY A 392 25.05 -53.14 -4.61
CA GLY A 392 26.39 -53.46 -4.12
C GLY A 392 26.42 -53.80 -2.62
N TYR A 393 25.66 -53.08 -1.80
CA TYR A 393 25.55 -53.32 -0.36
C TYR A 393 24.86 -54.68 -0.09
N GLN A 394 23.83 -55.06 -0.85
CA GLN A 394 23.18 -56.36 -0.70
C GLN A 394 24.12 -57.52 -0.89
N VAL A 395 25.13 -57.41 -1.76
CA VAL A 395 26.13 -58.46 -2.05
C VAL A 395 27.49 -58.23 -1.34
N ASN A 396 27.56 -57.37 -0.33
CA ASN A 396 28.73 -57.05 0.49
C ASN A 396 29.91 -56.41 -0.31
N LYS A 397 29.65 -55.73 -1.40
CA LYS A 397 30.65 -55.00 -2.20
C LYS A 397 30.73 -53.50 -1.89
N VAL A 398 29.76 -52.93 -1.22
CA VAL A 398 29.68 -51.50 -0.87
C VAL A 398 29.43 -51.42 0.64
N ASP A 399 30.07 -50.45 1.27
CA ASP A 399 29.91 -50.13 2.68
C ASP A 399 28.61 -49.37 2.90
N PHE A 400 27.88 -49.68 4.00
CA PHE A 400 26.62 -49.07 4.37
C PHE A 400 26.70 -47.56 4.53
N LEU A 401 27.79 -47.07 5.13
CA LEU A 401 28.01 -45.63 5.31
C LEU A 401 27.98 -44.84 3.97
N ASN A 402 28.56 -45.42 2.91
CA ASN A 402 28.57 -44.84 1.59
C ASN A 402 27.18 -44.81 0.95
N LEU A 403 26.35 -45.84 1.14
CA LEU A 403 24.95 -45.89 0.71
C LEU A 403 24.12 -44.80 1.41
N VAL A 404 24.25 -44.68 2.73
CA VAL A 404 23.54 -43.65 3.50
C VAL A 404 23.97 -42.22 3.07
N ARG A 405 25.26 -41.99 2.86
CA ARG A 405 25.75 -40.69 2.35
C ARG A 405 25.17 -40.36 0.97
N ALA A 406 25.12 -41.35 0.06
CA ALA A 406 24.51 -41.11 -1.25
C ALA A 406 23.02 -40.78 -1.12
N GLN A 407 22.30 -41.41 -0.20
CA GLN A 407 20.88 -41.10 0.08
C GLN A 407 20.68 -39.68 0.62
N ILE A 408 21.51 -39.22 1.56
CA ILE A 408 21.49 -37.85 2.07
C ILE A 408 21.75 -36.88 0.93
N THR A 409 22.74 -37.17 0.09
CA THR A 409 23.06 -36.33 -1.09
C THR A 409 21.89 -36.23 -2.07
N LEU A 410 21.16 -37.33 -2.35
CA LEU A 410 19.97 -37.28 -3.18
C LEU A 410 18.89 -36.42 -2.56
N TYR A 411 18.62 -36.61 -1.27
CA TYR A 411 17.65 -35.79 -0.52
C TYR A 411 17.96 -34.29 -0.64
N ASP A 412 19.22 -33.92 -0.46
CA ASP A 412 19.67 -32.54 -0.56
C ASP A 412 19.43 -31.96 -1.97
N TYR A 413 19.76 -32.71 -3.02
CA TYR A 413 19.56 -32.29 -4.40
C TYR A 413 18.07 -32.22 -4.80
N GLU A 414 17.25 -33.16 -4.32
CA GLU A 414 15.78 -33.09 -4.55
C GLU A 414 15.17 -31.86 -3.87
N THR A 415 15.62 -31.53 -2.68
CA THR A 415 15.21 -30.32 -1.96
C THR A 415 15.69 -29.05 -2.69
N GLN A 416 16.95 -29.05 -3.16
CA GLN A 416 17.52 -27.93 -3.92
C GLN A 416 16.80 -27.69 -5.25
N LEU A 417 16.32 -28.75 -5.92
CA LEU A 417 15.52 -28.59 -7.14
C LEU A 417 14.27 -27.73 -6.88
N TRP A 418 13.52 -28.07 -5.85
CA TRP A 418 12.29 -27.32 -5.53
C TRP A 418 12.57 -25.93 -4.98
N LEU A 419 13.71 -25.76 -4.28
CA LEU A 419 14.18 -24.45 -3.86
C LEU A 419 14.52 -23.57 -5.07
N SER A 420 15.13 -24.11 -6.12
CA SER A 420 15.44 -23.37 -7.35
C SER A 420 14.17 -22.92 -8.08
N VAL A 421 13.15 -23.78 -8.19
CA VAL A 421 11.83 -23.41 -8.74
C VAL A 421 11.22 -22.26 -7.94
N LYS A 422 11.14 -22.40 -6.61
CA LYS A 422 10.61 -21.35 -5.73
C LYS A 422 11.38 -20.03 -5.89
N THR A 423 12.70 -20.08 -5.94
CA THR A 423 13.55 -18.90 -6.08
C THR A 423 13.32 -18.20 -7.42
N ALA A 424 13.24 -18.96 -8.52
CA ALA A 424 12.95 -18.43 -9.83
C ALA A 424 11.56 -17.77 -9.91
N LYS A 425 10.52 -18.47 -9.45
CA LYS A 425 9.14 -17.93 -9.48
C LYS A 425 8.99 -16.71 -8.57
N THR A 426 9.67 -16.67 -7.41
CA THR A 426 9.71 -15.48 -6.54
C THR A 426 10.46 -14.32 -7.22
N ALA A 427 11.57 -14.59 -7.89
CA ALA A 427 12.32 -13.58 -8.64
C ALA A 427 11.46 -12.98 -9.79
N LEU A 428 10.70 -13.81 -10.50
CA LEU A 428 9.75 -13.35 -11.51
C LEU A 428 8.64 -12.46 -10.90
N ALA A 429 8.08 -12.83 -9.76
CA ALA A 429 7.09 -12.02 -9.06
C ALA A 429 7.66 -10.66 -8.64
N ASN A 430 8.90 -10.64 -8.18
CA ASN A 430 9.63 -9.42 -7.83
C ASN A 430 9.90 -8.55 -9.07
N LEU A 431 10.32 -9.14 -10.19
CA LEU A 431 10.49 -8.43 -11.46
C LEU A 431 9.17 -7.82 -11.94
N LYS A 432 8.07 -8.59 -11.91
CA LYS A 432 6.73 -8.11 -12.26
C LYS A 432 6.35 -6.87 -11.46
N ALA A 433 6.53 -6.90 -10.14
CA ALA A 433 6.27 -5.75 -9.28
C ALA A 433 7.21 -4.56 -9.57
N SER A 434 8.48 -4.82 -9.87
CA SER A 434 9.47 -3.77 -10.19
C SER A 434 9.25 -3.13 -11.56
N VAL A 435 8.68 -3.86 -12.52
CA VAL A 435 8.35 -3.35 -13.86
C VAL A 435 6.97 -2.69 -13.89
N GLY A 436 6.03 -3.17 -13.06
CA GLY A 436 4.64 -2.70 -13.04
C GLY A 436 3.73 -3.29 -14.13
N LYS A 437 4.23 -4.24 -14.93
CA LYS A 437 3.48 -4.95 -15.99
C LYS A 437 4.01 -6.36 -16.19
N ASP A 438 3.18 -7.24 -16.78
CA ASP A 438 3.49 -8.64 -17.10
C ASP A 438 4.23 -8.86 -18.43
N THR A 439 4.64 -7.80 -19.14
CA THR A 439 5.11 -7.86 -20.53
C THR A 439 6.62 -8.02 -20.68
N PHE A 440 7.31 -8.59 -19.69
CA PHE A 440 8.78 -8.76 -19.72
C PHE A 440 9.25 -10.18 -20.10
N TYR A 441 8.34 -11.07 -20.47
CA TYR A 441 8.65 -12.37 -21.08
C TYR A 441 8.88 -12.22 -22.60
N GLU A 442 9.68 -13.13 -23.16
CA GLU A 442 9.82 -13.28 -24.61
C GLU A 442 8.65 -14.06 -25.22
#